data_4aa0621568f798b2df6545c77b956e43
#
_entry.id   4aa0621568f798b2df6545c77b956e43
#
_cell.length_a   1.000
_cell.length_b   1.000
_cell.length_c   1.000
_cell.angle_alpha   90.00
_cell.angle_beta   90.00
_cell.angle_gamma   90.00
#
_symmetry.space_group_name_H-M   'P 1'
#
loop_
_entity.id
_entity.type
_entity.pdbx_description
1 polymer ?
#
loop_
_entity_poly.entity_id
_entity_poly.type
_entity_poly.pdbx_seq_one_letter_code
_entity_poly.pdbx_strand_id
1 'polypeptide(L)'
;MRLDYKRTFLLGFGFFGVSIIWSVYNSFVPIFLHDYALPYWLIGFIMTFDNIAGIFIQPYIGQLSDHTRTRLGRRLPYILVGAPVAAVFFGLVPLIHQAMGRTPAALALLMGALIIMNIAMAIFRTPVVALMPDITPSPQRSKANGIINLMGGVGTTIAFGMGALFAVSRGLPFWVAALILLGCEGVVLLTIREPR
;
A
#
# COMPACT_ATOMS: atom_id res chain seq x y z
N MET A 1 0.47 32.53 1.46
CA MET A 1 -0.26 31.44 2.18
C MET A 1 0.77 30.61 2.93
N ARG A 2 0.49 30.25 4.20
CA ARG A 2 1.36 29.34 4.98
C ARG A 2 0.93 27.91 4.77
N LEU A 3 1.88 26.93 4.84
CA LEU A 3 1.60 25.51 4.80
C LEU A 3 0.78 25.11 6.04
N ASP A 4 -0.31 24.37 5.83
CA ASP A 4 -1.03 23.72 6.92
C ASP A 4 -0.29 22.41 7.29
N TYR A 5 0.64 22.53 8.22
CA TYR A 5 1.44 21.42 8.68
C TYR A 5 0.58 20.27 9.24
N LYS A 6 -0.50 20.59 9.96
CA LYS A 6 -1.40 19.59 10.54
C LYS A 6 -2.02 18.71 9.44
N ARG A 7 -2.60 19.34 8.42
CA ARG A 7 -3.17 18.60 7.27
C ARG A 7 -2.11 17.82 6.50
N THR A 8 -0.91 18.38 6.33
CA THR A 8 0.19 17.72 5.64
C THR A 8 0.65 16.46 6.39
N PHE A 9 0.79 16.54 7.72
CA PHE A 9 1.11 15.38 8.55
C PHE A 9 0.00 14.32 8.53
N LEU A 10 -1.27 14.73 8.62
CA LEU A 10 -2.40 13.80 8.55
C LEU A 10 -2.45 13.06 7.21
N LEU A 11 -2.18 13.76 6.10
CA LEU A 11 -2.04 13.12 4.79
C LEU A 11 -0.81 12.20 4.73
N GLY A 12 0.27 12.56 5.40
CA GLY A 12 1.49 11.76 5.50
C GLY A 12 1.27 10.37 6.08
N PHE A 13 0.23 10.15 6.90
CA PHE A 13 -0.14 8.80 7.37
C PHE A 13 -0.52 7.86 6.22
N GLY A 14 -1.19 8.35 5.16
CA GLY A 14 -1.45 7.54 3.99
C GLY A 14 -0.16 7.04 3.32
N PHE A 15 0.83 7.91 3.15
CA PHE A 15 2.15 7.53 2.63
C PHE A 15 2.93 6.60 3.57
N PHE A 16 2.82 6.82 4.87
CA PHE A 16 3.41 5.96 5.88
C PHE A 16 2.86 4.53 5.79
N GLY A 17 1.53 4.37 5.76
CA GLY A 17 0.87 3.06 5.62
C GLY A 17 1.25 2.34 4.32
N VAL A 18 1.22 3.05 3.19
CA VAL A 18 1.65 2.53 1.88
C VAL A 18 3.11 2.06 1.93
N SER A 19 4.01 2.86 2.52
CA SER A 19 5.44 2.53 2.58
C SER A 19 5.71 1.30 3.44
N ILE A 20 4.98 1.12 4.54
CA ILE A 20 5.10 -0.08 5.38
C ILE A 20 4.72 -1.33 4.60
N ILE A 21 3.55 -1.34 3.95
CA ILE A 21 3.09 -2.50 3.16
C ILE A 21 4.11 -2.86 2.08
N TRP A 22 4.57 -1.87 1.30
CA TRP A 22 5.55 -2.11 0.24
C TRP A 22 6.88 -2.65 0.77
N SER A 23 7.34 -2.14 1.90
CA SER A 23 8.61 -2.59 2.49
C SER A 23 8.49 -4.01 3.01
N VAL A 24 7.39 -4.37 3.67
CA VAL A 24 7.12 -5.75 4.13
C VAL A 24 6.94 -6.68 2.92
N TYR A 25 6.20 -6.25 1.89
CA TYR A 25 6.03 -6.99 0.64
C TYR A 25 7.38 -7.33 0.01
N ASN A 26 8.21 -6.32 -0.23
CA ASN A 26 9.50 -6.50 -0.89
C ASN A 26 10.49 -7.32 -0.06
N SER A 27 10.40 -7.26 1.28
CA SER A 27 11.32 -7.99 2.17
C SER A 27 10.93 -9.44 2.37
N PHE A 28 9.64 -9.76 2.47
CA PHE A 28 9.20 -11.08 2.95
C PHE A 28 8.45 -11.92 1.91
N VAL A 29 7.78 -11.32 0.91
CA VAL A 29 7.10 -12.10 -0.14
C VAL A 29 8.07 -12.97 -0.95
N PRO A 30 9.28 -12.50 -1.32
CA PRO A 30 10.27 -13.35 -2.01
C PRO A 30 10.63 -14.60 -1.22
N ILE A 31 10.65 -14.53 0.12
CA ILE A 31 10.96 -15.68 0.99
C ILE A 31 9.85 -16.74 0.87
N PHE A 32 8.58 -16.32 0.88
CA PHE A 32 7.46 -17.25 0.66
C PHE A 32 7.51 -17.89 -0.73
N LEU A 33 7.80 -17.10 -1.77
CA LEU A 33 7.93 -17.64 -3.15
C LEU A 33 9.09 -18.61 -3.29
N HIS A 34 10.22 -18.35 -2.61
CA HIS A 34 11.36 -19.25 -2.59
C HIS A 34 11.03 -20.59 -1.92
N ASP A 35 10.16 -20.63 -0.95
CA ASP A 35 9.69 -21.85 -0.29
C ASP A 35 9.01 -22.84 -1.26
N TYR A 36 8.45 -22.35 -2.37
CA TYR A 36 7.89 -23.17 -3.45
C TYR A 36 8.91 -23.62 -4.49
N ALA A 37 10.21 -23.50 -4.19
CA ALA A 37 11.32 -23.87 -5.08
C ALA A 37 11.29 -23.16 -6.45
N LEU A 38 10.72 -21.96 -6.51
CA LEU A 38 10.72 -21.15 -7.73
C LEU A 38 12.14 -20.63 -8.02
N PRO A 39 12.58 -20.61 -9.28
CA PRO A 39 13.88 -20.05 -9.63
C PRO A 39 13.89 -18.52 -9.38
N TYR A 40 15.04 -17.98 -9.00
CA TYR A 40 15.18 -16.57 -8.62
C TYR A 40 14.75 -15.58 -9.70
N TRP A 41 14.97 -15.92 -10.98
CA TRP A 41 14.53 -15.07 -12.09
C TRP A 41 12.99 -14.94 -12.14
N LEU A 42 12.27 -16.05 -11.83
CA LEU A 42 10.81 -16.05 -11.82
C LEU A 42 10.27 -15.28 -10.60
N ILE A 43 10.91 -15.43 -9.44
CA ILE A 43 10.59 -14.62 -8.26
C ILE A 43 10.76 -13.11 -8.58
N GLY A 44 11.88 -12.74 -9.19
CA GLY A 44 12.11 -11.36 -9.64
C GLY A 44 11.05 -10.85 -10.62
N PHE A 45 10.64 -11.69 -11.57
CA PHE A 45 9.57 -11.35 -12.52
C PHE A 45 8.23 -11.14 -11.80
N ILE A 46 7.86 -12.05 -10.88
CA ILE A 46 6.63 -11.92 -10.07
C ILE A 46 6.66 -10.62 -9.25
N MET A 47 7.81 -10.31 -8.63
CA MET A 47 7.99 -9.09 -7.84
C MET A 47 7.96 -7.81 -8.67
N THR A 48 8.14 -7.90 -9.99
CA THR A 48 8.06 -6.76 -10.92
C THR A 48 6.63 -6.52 -11.41
N PHE A 49 5.71 -7.44 -11.15
CA PHE A 49 4.32 -7.35 -11.63
C PHE A 49 3.61 -6.08 -11.16
N ASP A 50 3.89 -5.59 -9.96
CA ASP A 50 3.38 -4.34 -9.42
C ASP A 50 3.74 -3.13 -10.29
N ASN A 51 4.99 -3.09 -10.79
CA ASN A 51 5.46 -2.03 -11.67
C ASN A 51 4.77 -2.11 -13.04
N ILE A 52 4.65 -3.32 -13.60
CA ILE A 52 3.97 -3.53 -14.89
C ILE A 52 2.50 -3.13 -14.78
N ALA A 53 1.80 -3.63 -13.75
CA ALA A 53 0.41 -3.28 -13.50
C ALA A 53 0.25 -1.77 -13.24
N GLY A 54 1.21 -1.17 -12.53
CA GLY A 54 1.24 0.26 -12.21
C GLY A 54 1.26 1.15 -13.45
N ILE A 55 2.01 0.78 -14.49
CA ILE A 55 2.10 1.54 -15.75
C ILE A 55 0.71 1.73 -16.39
N PHE A 56 -0.15 0.73 -16.32
CA PHE A 56 -1.49 0.75 -16.93
C PHE A 56 -2.57 1.21 -15.95
N ILE A 57 -2.56 0.67 -14.73
CA ILE A 57 -3.63 0.89 -13.76
C ILE A 57 -3.55 2.30 -13.16
N GLN A 58 -2.37 2.80 -12.81
CA GLN A 58 -2.25 4.09 -12.12
C GLN A 58 -2.74 5.28 -12.97
N PRO A 59 -2.38 5.44 -14.26
CA PRO A 59 -2.93 6.51 -15.10
C PRO A 59 -4.44 6.39 -15.27
N TYR A 60 -4.94 5.16 -15.48
CA TYR A 60 -6.38 4.91 -15.62
C TYR A 60 -7.16 5.30 -14.36
N ILE A 61 -6.72 4.84 -13.18
CA ILE A 61 -7.33 5.20 -11.90
C ILE A 61 -7.17 6.69 -11.60
N GLY A 62 -6.04 7.30 -11.97
CA GLY A 62 -5.85 8.74 -11.85
C GLY A 62 -6.95 9.51 -12.59
N GLN A 63 -7.15 9.22 -13.87
CA GLN A 63 -8.20 9.83 -14.68
C GLN A 63 -9.60 9.52 -14.12
N LEU A 64 -9.87 8.27 -13.77
CA LEU A 64 -11.17 7.85 -13.25
C LEU A 64 -11.49 8.60 -11.94
N SER A 65 -10.52 8.70 -11.04
CA SER A 65 -10.70 9.42 -9.77
C SER A 65 -10.91 10.92 -9.97
N ASP A 66 -10.30 11.53 -10.98
CA ASP A 66 -10.49 12.94 -11.30
C ASP A 66 -11.93 13.26 -11.78
N HIS A 67 -12.57 12.32 -12.47
CA HIS A 67 -13.95 12.45 -12.97
C HIS A 67 -15.01 11.96 -11.96
N THR A 68 -14.60 11.27 -10.91
CA THR A 68 -15.53 10.75 -9.89
C THR A 68 -16.07 11.88 -9.03
N ARG A 69 -17.40 11.91 -8.86
CA ARG A 69 -18.08 12.88 -8.00
C ARG A 69 -18.96 12.14 -6.99
N THR A 70 -18.50 12.07 -5.75
CA THR A 70 -19.26 11.46 -4.65
C THR A 70 -19.40 12.41 -3.47
N ARG A 71 -20.27 12.05 -2.51
CA ARG A 71 -20.45 12.81 -1.27
C ARG A 71 -19.18 12.83 -0.41
N LEU A 72 -18.31 11.83 -0.54
CA LEU A 72 -17.03 11.72 0.17
C LEU A 72 -15.90 12.50 -0.52
N GLY A 73 -16.08 12.89 -1.79
CA GLY A 73 -15.05 13.52 -2.62
C GLY A 73 -14.74 12.68 -3.86
N ARG A 74 -13.66 13.01 -4.57
CA ARG A 74 -13.21 12.35 -5.80
C ARG A 74 -12.36 11.11 -5.51
N ARG A 75 -11.44 11.23 -4.55
CA ARG A 75 -10.36 10.28 -4.30
C ARG A 75 -10.62 9.35 -3.12
N LEU A 76 -11.30 9.85 -2.07
CA LEU A 76 -11.58 9.09 -0.85
C LEU A 76 -12.33 7.77 -1.08
N PRO A 77 -13.28 7.64 -2.01
CA PRO A 77 -13.95 6.35 -2.27
C PRO A 77 -13.00 5.23 -2.70
N TYR A 78 -11.97 5.56 -3.48
CA TYR A 78 -10.97 4.58 -3.93
C TYR A 78 -10.08 4.11 -2.78
N ILE A 79 -9.75 5.01 -1.84
CA ILE A 79 -9.00 4.69 -0.63
C ILE A 79 -9.85 3.81 0.27
N LEU A 80 -11.12 4.16 0.47
CA LEU A 80 -12.07 3.45 1.32
C LEU A 80 -12.26 1.98 0.90
N VAL A 81 -12.22 1.69 -0.39
CA VAL A 81 -12.39 0.33 -0.92
C VAL A 81 -11.04 -0.36 -1.13
N GLY A 82 -10.08 0.34 -1.72
CA GLY A 82 -8.80 -0.24 -2.12
C GLY A 82 -7.91 -0.64 -0.94
N ALA A 83 -7.83 0.20 0.10
CA ALA A 83 -6.98 -0.09 1.25
C ALA A 83 -7.43 -1.32 2.06
N PRO A 84 -8.72 -1.53 2.41
CA PRO A 84 -9.17 -2.76 3.05
C PRO A 84 -8.96 -4.00 2.19
N VAL A 85 -9.24 -3.92 0.87
CA VAL A 85 -9.00 -5.06 -0.03
C VAL A 85 -7.52 -5.41 -0.05
N ALA A 86 -6.63 -4.42 -0.19
CA ALA A 86 -5.19 -4.67 -0.15
C ALA A 86 -4.75 -5.29 1.17
N ALA A 87 -5.23 -4.77 2.31
CA ALA A 87 -4.90 -5.28 3.65
C ALA A 87 -5.34 -6.74 3.84
N VAL A 88 -6.56 -7.09 3.41
CA VAL A 88 -7.09 -8.45 3.51
C VAL A 88 -6.25 -9.42 2.68
N PHE A 89 -6.02 -9.12 1.40
CA PHE A 89 -5.24 -10.01 0.53
C PHE A 89 -3.78 -10.09 0.93
N PHE A 90 -3.21 -9.01 1.49
CA PHE A 90 -1.87 -9.03 2.06
C PHE A 90 -1.78 -9.95 3.28
N GLY A 91 -2.76 -9.89 4.18
CA GLY A 91 -2.85 -10.77 5.34
C GLY A 91 -3.12 -12.25 4.99
N LEU A 92 -3.72 -12.52 3.81
CA LEU A 92 -3.96 -13.88 3.33
C LEU A 92 -2.67 -14.59 2.88
N VAL A 93 -1.64 -13.87 2.44
CA VAL A 93 -0.38 -14.45 1.96
C VAL A 93 0.21 -15.47 2.96
N PRO A 94 0.49 -15.09 4.22
CA PRO A 94 1.02 -16.05 5.19
C PRO A 94 0.01 -17.13 5.58
N LEU A 95 -1.29 -16.83 5.59
CA LEU A 95 -2.34 -17.81 5.95
C LEU A 95 -2.42 -18.94 4.93
N ILE A 96 -2.40 -18.62 3.62
CA ILE A 96 -2.41 -19.61 2.55
C ILE A 96 -1.22 -20.55 2.69
N HIS A 97 -0.02 -19.99 2.92
CA HIS A 97 1.20 -20.78 3.08
C HIS A 97 1.14 -21.69 4.32
N GLN A 98 0.65 -21.17 5.46
CA GLN A 98 0.53 -21.93 6.71
C GLN A 98 -0.53 -23.03 6.62
N ALA A 99 -1.68 -22.77 5.98
CA ALA A 99 -2.80 -23.69 5.92
C ALA A 99 -2.59 -24.82 4.89
N MET A 100 -1.99 -24.52 3.75
CA MET A 100 -1.90 -25.44 2.61
C MET A 100 -0.47 -25.93 2.32
N GLY A 101 0.52 -25.42 3.04
CA GLY A 101 1.93 -25.77 2.86
C GLY A 101 2.45 -25.43 1.46
N ARG A 102 3.34 -26.28 0.94
CA ARG A 102 4.04 -26.06 -0.35
C ARG A 102 3.36 -26.80 -1.51
N THR A 103 2.06 -26.78 -1.58
CA THR A 103 1.30 -27.42 -2.66
C THR A 103 1.16 -26.52 -3.89
N PRO A 104 1.00 -27.08 -5.10
CA PRO A 104 0.73 -26.28 -6.30
C PRO A 104 -0.55 -25.42 -6.18
N ALA A 105 -1.56 -25.94 -5.49
CA ALA A 105 -2.80 -25.21 -5.22
C ALA A 105 -2.56 -24.00 -4.30
N ALA A 106 -1.72 -24.17 -3.26
CA ALA A 106 -1.33 -23.05 -2.39
C ALA A 106 -0.57 -21.96 -3.17
N LEU A 107 0.34 -22.36 -4.07
CA LEU A 107 1.04 -21.41 -4.93
C LEU A 107 0.07 -20.63 -5.83
N ALA A 108 -0.89 -21.31 -6.46
CA ALA A 108 -1.88 -20.67 -7.32
C ALA A 108 -2.73 -19.66 -6.54
N LEU A 109 -3.18 -20.03 -5.33
CA LEU A 109 -3.93 -19.11 -4.46
C LEU A 109 -3.09 -17.93 -3.98
N LEU A 110 -1.82 -18.18 -3.63
CA LEU A 110 -0.89 -17.14 -3.22
C LEU A 110 -0.64 -16.14 -4.36
N MET A 111 -0.43 -16.64 -5.58
CA MET A 111 -0.32 -15.78 -6.77
C MET A 111 -1.57 -14.96 -7.02
N GLY A 112 -2.76 -15.57 -6.90
CA GLY A 112 -4.04 -14.86 -6.99
C GLY A 112 -4.17 -13.76 -5.93
N ALA A 113 -3.82 -14.06 -4.69
CA ALA A 113 -3.84 -13.09 -3.60
C ALA A 113 -2.87 -11.92 -3.85
N LEU A 114 -1.65 -12.20 -4.32
CA LEU A 114 -0.65 -11.17 -4.66
C LEU A 114 -1.14 -10.28 -5.83
N ILE A 115 -1.74 -10.86 -6.86
CA ILE A 115 -2.28 -10.10 -7.99
C ILE A 115 -3.39 -9.15 -7.53
N ILE A 116 -4.37 -9.66 -6.77
CA ILE A 116 -5.48 -8.84 -6.27
C ILE A 116 -4.96 -7.75 -5.32
N MET A 117 -4.04 -8.09 -4.43
CA MET A 117 -3.40 -7.14 -3.53
C MET A 117 -2.69 -6.02 -4.31
N ASN A 118 -1.88 -6.36 -5.33
CA ASN A 118 -1.16 -5.37 -6.15
C ASN A 118 -2.11 -4.45 -6.92
N ILE A 119 -3.20 -5.00 -7.49
CA ILE A 119 -4.24 -4.21 -8.16
C ILE A 119 -4.92 -3.27 -7.16
N ALA A 120 -5.30 -3.76 -5.99
CA ALA A 120 -5.92 -2.95 -4.94
C ALA A 120 -4.97 -1.84 -4.45
N MET A 121 -3.67 -2.15 -4.28
CA MET A 121 -2.63 -1.17 -3.96
C MET A 121 -2.53 -0.08 -5.04
N ALA A 122 -2.53 -0.44 -6.31
CA ALA A 122 -2.50 0.54 -7.40
C ALA A 122 -3.75 1.43 -7.41
N ILE A 123 -4.93 0.86 -7.10
CA ILE A 123 -6.22 1.58 -7.06
C ILE A 123 -6.23 2.64 -5.97
N PHE A 124 -5.77 2.35 -4.74
CA PHE A 124 -5.86 3.33 -3.67
C PHE A 124 -4.62 4.22 -3.53
N ARG A 125 -3.42 3.74 -3.86
CA ARG A 125 -2.18 4.51 -3.79
C ARG A 125 -2.22 5.73 -4.70
N THR A 126 -2.74 5.59 -5.92
CA THR A 126 -2.83 6.71 -6.88
C THR A 126 -3.64 7.88 -6.32
N PRO A 127 -4.88 7.70 -5.81
CA PRO A 127 -5.61 8.76 -5.13
C PRO A 127 -4.91 9.32 -3.89
N VAL A 128 -4.26 8.50 -3.06
CA VAL A 128 -3.49 8.98 -1.88
C VAL A 128 -2.39 9.95 -2.32
N VAL A 129 -1.61 9.60 -3.36
CA VAL A 129 -0.57 10.47 -3.89
C VAL A 129 -1.15 11.77 -4.45
N ALA A 130 -2.26 11.67 -5.17
CA ALA A 130 -2.89 12.80 -5.82
C ALA A 130 -3.63 13.74 -4.84
N LEU A 131 -3.96 13.30 -3.63
CA LEU A 131 -4.51 14.17 -2.58
C LEU A 131 -3.54 15.30 -2.18
N MET A 132 -2.23 15.06 -2.23
CA MET A 132 -1.25 16.06 -1.81
C MET A 132 -1.32 17.36 -2.63
N PRO A 133 -1.24 17.34 -3.96
CA PRO A 133 -1.37 18.55 -4.77
C PRO A 133 -2.78 19.16 -4.73
N ASP A 134 -3.82 18.37 -4.42
CA ASP A 134 -5.19 18.87 -4.34
C ASP A 134 -5.44 19.73 -3.10
N ILE A 135 -4.81 19.39 -1.97
CA ILE A 135 -4.99 20.11 -0.70
C ILE A 135 -3.87 21.11 -0.39
N THR A 136 -2.78 21.11 -1.18
CA THR A 136 -1.60 21.94 -0.94
C THR A 136 -1.45 23.02 -2.01
N PRO A 137 -1.39 24.31 -1.63
CA PRO A 137 -1.11 25.41 -2.56
C PRO A 137 0.22 25.20 -3.31
N SER A 138 0.26 25.54 -4.60
CA SER A 138 1.40 25.31 -5.48
C SER A 138 2.77 25.75 -4.91
N PRO A 139 2.92 26.93 -4.26
CA PRO A 139 4.21 27.35 -3.70
C PRO A 139 4.70 26.50 -2.51
N GLN A 140 3.81 25.71 -1.89
CA GLN A 140 4.11 24.90 -0.69
C GLN A 140 4.24 23.40 -0.99
N ARG A 141 4.00 22.97 -2.22
CA ARG A 141 4.01 21.55 -2.61
C ARG A 141 5.35 20.88 -2.35
N SER A 142 6.46 21.57 -2.59
CA SER A 142 7.80 21.02 -2.32
C SER A 142 8.01 20.70 -0.84
N LYS A 143 7.61 21.61 0.06
CA LYS A 143 7.69 21.40 1.52
C LYS A 143 6.76 20.28 1.98
N ALA A 144 5.52 20.26 1.49
CA ALA A 144 4.57 19.19 1.78
C ALA A 144 5.10 17.83 1.34
N ASN A 145 5.66 17.74 0.12
CA ASN A 145 6.25 16.52 -0.39
C ASN A 145 7.43 16.03 0.47
N GLY A 146 8.26 16.94 0.96
CA GLY A 146 9.36 16.62 1.89
C GLY A 146 8.85 15.95 3.16
N ILE A 147 7.80 16.50 3.79
CA ILE A 147 7.19 15.93 5.03
C ILE A 147 6.60 14.55 4.75
N ILE A 148 5.84 14.41 3.67
CA ILE A 148 5.17 13.16 3.29
C ILE A 148 6.19 12.06 3.00
N ASN A 149 7.25 12.37 2.23
CA ASN A 149 8.32 11.41 1.96
C ASN A 149 9.12 11.05 3.21
N LEU A 150 9.33 12.00 4.14
CA LEU A 150 9.93 11.69 5.43
C LEU A 150 9.09 10.68 6.22
N MET A 151 7.78 10.87 6.28
CA MET A 151 6.87 9.92 6.94
C MET A 151 6.90 8.55 6.25
N GLY A 152 6.92 8.50 4.91
CA GLY A 152 7.12 7.27 4.16
C GLY A 152 8.44 6.58 4.50
N GLY A 153 9.54 7.33 4.59
CA GLY A 153 10.85 6.82 4.99
C GLY A 153 10.88 6.25 6.41
N VAL A 154 10.20 6.91 7.36
CA VAL A 154 10.01 6.37 8.73
C VAL A 154 9.23 5.06 8.68
N GLY A 155 8.15 4.98 7.88
CA GLY A 155 7.39 3.75 7.68
C GLY A 155 8.25 2.60 7.14
N THR A 156 9.07 2.89 6.14
CA THR A 156 10.04 1.92 5.58
C THR A 156 11.03 1.43 6.63
N THR A 157 11.57 2.33 7.45
CA THR A 157 12.52 1.97 8.52
C THR A 157 11.89 1.05 9.55
N ILE A 158 10.64 1.35 9.96
CA ILE A 158 9.88 0.50 10.88
C ILE A 158 9.62 -0.88 10.26
N ALA A 159 9.27 -0.94 8.99
CA ALA A 159 9.01 -2.20 8.28
C ALA A 159 10.25 -3.10 8.23
N PHE A 160 11.45 -2.54 8.02
CA PHE A 160 12.70 -3.32 8.12
C PHE A 160 12.93 -3.88 9.51
N GLY A 161 12.56 -3.14 10.56
CA GLY A 161 12.59 -3.62 11.94
C GLY A 161 11.64 -4.81 12.22
N MET A 162 10.62 -5.03 11.36
CA MET A 162 9.70 -6.16 11.50
C MET A 162 10.34 -7.54 11.23
N GLY A 163 11.61 -7.58 10.83
CA GLY A 163 12.37 -8.84 10.76
C GLY A 163 12.38 -9.61 12.08
N ALA A 164 12.38 -8.92 13.22
CA ALA A 164 12.25 -9.56 14.54
C ALA A 164 10.89 -10.25 14.71
N LEU A 165 9.80 -9.65 14.22
CA LEU A 165 8.47 -10.26 14.24
C LEU A 165 8.39 -11.46 13.31
N PHE A 166 9.06 -11.40 12.15
CA PHE A 166 9.14 -12.52 11.21
C PHE A 166 9.83 -13.74 11.81
N ALA A 167 10.84 -13.53 12.67
CA ALA A 167 11.51 -14.60 13.40
C ALA A 167 10.59 -15.29 14.42
N VAL A 168 9.64 -14.57 15.02
CA VAL A 168 8.64 -15.13 15.95
C VAL A 168 7.55 -15.87 15.18
N SER A 169 6.99 -15.25 14.16
CA SER A 169 6.02 -15.87 13.25
C SER A 169 6.10 -15.18 11.89
N ARG A 170 6.18 -15.99 10.84
CA ARG A 170 6.25 -15.49 9.46
C ARG A 170 5.06 -14.64 9.04
N GLY A 171 3.90 -14.81 9.66
CA GLY A 171 2.69 -14.05 9.39
C GLY A 171 2.62 -12.70 10.10
N LEU A 172 3.30 -12.53 11.24
CA LEU A 172 3.18 -11.34 12.07
C LEU A 172 3.47 -10.03 11.33
N PRO A 173 4.55 -9.88 10.56
CA PRO A 173 4.82 -8.63 9.82
C PRO A 173 3.69 -8.26 8.87
N PHE A 174 3.06 -9.23 8.23
CA PHE A 174 1.97 -9.01 7.28
C PHE A 174 0.72 -8.48 7.97
N TRP A 175 0.34 -9.09 9.11
CA TRP A 175 -0.85 -8.67 9.85
C TRP A 175 -0.64 -7.32 10.53
N VAL A 176 0.53 -7.11 11.14
CA VAL A 176 0.87 -5.82 11.75
C VAL A 176 0.89 -4.71 10.69
N ALA A 177 1.51 -4.94 9.53
CA ALA A 177 1.52 -3.98 8.44
C ALA A 177 0.11 -3.70 7.89
N ALA A 178 -0.73 -4.73 7.72
CA ALA A 178 -2.11 -4.57 7.31
C ALA A 178 -2.94 -3.73 8.29
N LEU A 179 -2.80 -3.97 9.60
CA LEU A 179 -3.47 -3.18 10.63
C LEU A 179 -2.98 -1.72 10.66
N ILE A 180 -1.67 -1.50 10.50
CA ILE A 180 -1.11 -0.15 10.42
C ILE A 180 -1.64 0.57 9.19
N LEU A 181 -1.69 -0.10 8.02
CA LEU A 181 -2.27 0.47 6.81
C LEU A 181 -3.71 0.92 7.05
N LEU A 182 -4.56 0.04 7.58
CA LEU A 182 -5.96 0.34 7.84
C LEU A 182 -6.13 1.50 8.83
N GLY A 183 -5.32 1.54 9.89
CA GLY A 183 -5.31 2.64 10.85
C GLY A 183 -4.91 3.97 10.20
N CYS A 184 -3.85 3.96 9.39
CA CYS A 184 -3.34 5.15 8.72
C CYS A 184 -4.32 5.69 7.68
N GLU A 185 -4.88 4.81 6.84
CA GLU A 185 -5.88 5.22 5.85
C GLU A 185 -7.19 5.64 6.52
N GLY A 186 -7.56 5.01 7.65
CA GLY A 186 -8.66 5.45 8.51
C GLY A 186 -8.47 6.90 9.00
N VAL A 187 -7.26 7.27 9.43
CA VAL A 187 -6.93 8.65 9.80
C VAL A 187 -7.11 9.59 8.61
N VAL A 188 -6.62 9.22 7.43
CA VAL A 188 -6.79 10.04 6.21
C VAL A 188 -8.27 10.23 5.87
N LEU A 189 -9.05 9.14 5.86
CA LEU A 189 -10.48 9.18 5.54
C LEU A 189 -11.31 10.03 6.50
N LEU A 190 -10.96 10.02 7.80
CA LEU A 190 -11.70 10.76 8.83
C LEU A 190 -11.29 12.23 8.92
N THR A 191 -10.07 12.58 8.53
CA THR A 191 -9.50 13.92 8.79
C THR A 191 -9.35 14.77 7.54
N ILE A 192 -9.11 14.16 6.38
CA ILE A 192 -8.91 14.89 5.13
C ILE A 192 -10.27 15.09 4.45
N ARG A 193 -10.63 16.34 4.24
CA ARG A 193 -11.78 16.73 3.43
C ARG A 193 -11.28 17.27 2.10
N GLU A 194 -11.72 16.66 1.02
CA GLU A 194 -11.42 17.17 -0.32
C GLU A 194 -12.16 18.50 -0.58
N PRO A 195 -11.51 19.48 -1.23
CA PRO A 195 -12.23 20.63 -1.75
C PRO A 195 -13.24 20.16 -2.81
N ARG A 196 -14.49 20.65 -2.69
CA ARG A 196 -15.57 20.38 -3.64
C ARG A 196 -15.40 21.20 -4.91
#